data_e45d439f8fc30e595cbcda73ede2894c
#
_entry.id   e45d439f8fc30e595cbcda73ede2894c
#
_cell.length_a   1.000
_cell.length_b   1.000
_cell.length_c   1.000
_cell.angle_alpha   90.00
_cell.angle_beta   90.00
_cell.angle_gamma   90.00
#
_symmetry.space_group_name_H-M   'P 1'
#
loop_
_entity.id
_entity.type
_entity.pdbx_description
1 polymer ?
#
loop_
_entity_poly.entity_id
_entity_poly.type
_entity_poly.pdbx_seq_one_letter_code
_entity_poly.pdbx_strand_id
1 'polypeptide(L)'
;PYVIFRSYIHKVSFCCNVFHHRCLRTIMGISWKDHVSNEELMKRSGMEELRDIVETRRRRFAGHVMRLPTERPARVAMEWTPKNGKRRRGRPRKTWRSTFREDLKAMQVSWSEAHEAASDRDRWRQLVAQCSIRSRRI
;
A
#
# COMPACT_ATOMS: atom_id res chain seq x y z
N PRO A 1 -4.71 5.97 22.01
CA PRO A 1 -4.01 4.82 21.40
C PRO A 1 -3.88 4.93 19.87
N TYR A 2 -4.75 5.69 19.19
CA TYR A 2 -4.70 5.87 17.72
C TYR A 2 -3.52 6.73 17.23
N VAL A 3 -3.07 7.68 18.02
CA VAL A 3 -2.03 8.66 17.66
C VAL A 3 -0.65 8.00 17.47
N ILE A 4 -0.30 7.04 18.32
CA ILE A 4 1.03 6.38 18.29
C ILE A 4 1.16 5.44 17.08
N PHE A 5 0.07 4.86 16.61
CA PHE A 5 0.08 3.91 15.49
C PHE A 5 0.22 4.63 14.12
N ARG A 6 -0.39 5.80 14.00
CA ARG A 6 -0.19 6.70 12.86
C ARG A 6 1.28 7.12 12.74
N SER A 7 1.96 7.32 13.89
CA SER A 7 3.37 7.68 13.96
C SER A 7 4.33 6.61 13.42
N TYR A 8 4.06 5.30 13.60
CA TYR A 8 4.98 4.24 13.14
C TYR A 8 4.89 3.99 11.62
N ILE A 9 3.69 3.99 11.05
CA ILE A 9 3.51 3.90 9.60
C ILE A 9 4.09 5.15 8.93
N HIS A 10 3.90 6.32 9.55
CA HIS A 10 4.57 7.56 9.13
C HIS A 10 6.09 7.43 9.17
N LYS A 11 6.67 6.80 10.21
CA LYS A 11 8.12 6.60 10.28
C LYS A 11 8.65 5.71 9.16
N VAL A 12 8.04 4.56 8.89
CA VAL A 12 8.49 3.65 7.82
C VAL A 12 8.29 4.28 6.45
N SER A 13 7.14 4.90 6.21
CA SER A 13 6.88 5.65 4.97
C SER A 13 7.84 6.83 4.82
N PHE A 14 8.12 7.55 5.90
CA PHE A 14 9.09 8.65 5.91
C PHE A 14 10.50 8.16 5.56
N CYS A 15 11.00 7.10 6.20
CA CYS A 15 12.32 6.54 5.89
C CYS A 15 12.42 6.07 4.42
N CYS A 16 11.38 5.43 3.90
CA CYS A 16 11.33 5.02 2.51
C CYS A 16 11.34 6.21 1.55
N ASN A 17 10.60 7.28 1.85
CA ASN A 17 10.61 8.49 1.03
C ASN A 17 11.96 9.21 1.07
N VAL A 18 12.59 9.32 2.24
CA VAL A 18 13.93 9.91 2.36
C VAL A 18 14.94 9.14 1.48
N PHE A 19 14.92 7.82 1.55
CA PHE A 19 15.77 6.97 0.71
C PHE A 19 15.46 7.18 -0.80
N HIS A 20 14.19 7.19 -1.17
CA HIS A 20 13.75 7.40 -2.55
C HIS A 20 14.24 8.74 -3.11
N HIS A 21 14.02 9.84 -2.36
CA HIS A 21 14.49 11.16 -2.76
C HIS A 21 16.03 11.22 -2.86
N ARG A 22 16.74 10.54 -1.96
CA ARG A 22 18.21 10.45 -2.03
C ARG A 22 18.66 9.76 -3.31
N CYS A 23 18.05 8.61 -3.66
CA CYS A 23 18.35 7.91 -4.89
C CYS A 23 18.09 8.77 -6.14
N LEU A 24 16.93 9.45 -6.17
CA LEU A 24 16.58 10.35 -7.28
C LEU A 24 17.59 11.48 -7.42
N ARG A 25 18.01 12.12 -6.32
CA ARG A 25 19.03 13.17 -6.35
C ARG A 25 20.36 12.65 -6.91
N THR A 26 20.77 11.45 -6.51
CA THR A 26 22.00 10.83 -7.01
C THR A 26 21.90 10.55 -8.50
N ILE A 27 20.79 9.97 -8.98
CA ILE A 27 20.57 9.67 -10.41
C ILE A 27 20.54 10.93 -11.27
N MET A 28 19.94 12.01 -10.77
CA MET A 28 19.79 13.28 -11.47
C MET A 28 20.99 14.21 -11.29
N GLY A 29 22.02 13.80 -10.55
CA GLY A 29 23.20 14.63 -10.27
C GLY A 29 22.93 15.88 -9.44
N ILE A 30 21.81 15.91 -8.68
CA ILE A 30 21.40 17.05 -7.88
C ILE A 30 22.14 17.04 -6.54
N SER A 31 22.92 18.09 -6.29
CA SER A 31 23.66 18.33 -5.05
C SER A 31 22.82 19.13 -4.04
N TRP A 32 23.21 19.08 -2.76
CA TRP A 32 22.62 19.94 -1.73
C TRP A 32 22.81 21.44 -2.03
N LYS A 33 23.83 21.82 -2.78
CA LYS A 33 24.12 23.22 -3.20
C LYS A 33 23.07 23.77 -4.17
N ASP A 34 22.35 22.88 -4.87
CA ASP A 34 21.37 23.27 -5.88
C ASP A 34 20.03 23.71 -5.25
N HIS A 35 19.88 23.56 -3.93
CA HIS A 35 18.70 23.95 -3.15
C HIS A 35 17.34 23.49 -3.73
N VAL A 36 17.33 22.33 -4.45
CA VAL A 36 16.12 21.77 -5.05
C VAL A 36 15.22 21.15 -3.97
N SER A 37 13.97 21.58 -3.88
CA SER A 37 12.98 21.01 -2.96
C SER A 37 12.61 19.58 -3.36
N ASN A 38 11.99 18.80 -2.45
CA ASN A 38 11.52 17.46 -2.78
C ASN A 38 10.36 17.48 -3.79
N GLU A 39 9.50 18.50 -3.73
CA GLU A 39 8.41 18.69 -4.69
C GLU A 39 8.94 18.91 -6.10
N GLU A 40 9.93 19.79 -6.23
CA GLU A 40 10.58 20.07 -7.50
C GLU A 40 11.36 18.86 -8.02
N LEU A 41 12.01 18.09 -7.13
CA LEU A 41 12.66 16.83 -7.46
C LEU A 41 11.69 15.82 -8.06
N MET A 42 10.53 15.63 -7.42
CA MET A 42 9.49 14.72 -7.89
C MET A 42 8.93 15.17 -9.25
N LYS A 43 8.71 16.47 -9.41
CA LYS A 43 8.26 17.06 -10.67
C LYS A 43 9.26 16.84 -11.81
N ARG A 44 10.55 17.11 -11.58
CA ARG A 44 11.63 16.90 -12.56
C ARG A 44 11.82 15.43 -12.92
N SER A 45 11.71 14.53 -11.93
CA SER A 45 11.86 13.09 -12.16
C SER A 45 10.68 12.47 -12.90
N GLY A 46 9.52 13.10 -12.92
CA GLY A 46 8.29 12.52 -13.46
C GLY A 46 7.80 11.28 -12.72
N MET A 47 8.38 10.98 -11.55
CA MET A 47 8.06 9.79 -10.76
C MET A 47 6.84 10.01 -9.88
N GLU A 48 6.08 8.94 -9.67
CA GLU A 48 5.00 8.91 -8.68
C GLU A 48 5.57 8.83 -7.26
N GLU A 49 4.81 9.31 -6.28
CA GLU A 49 5.12 9.11 -4.86
C GLU A 49 5.33 7.61 -4.56
N LEU A 50 6.41 7.30 -3.84
CA LEU A 50 6.74 5.91 -3.50
C LEU A 50 5.60 5.21 -2.76
N ARG A 51 4.87 5.94 -1.94
CA ARG A 51 3.70 5.44 -1.24
C ARG A 51 2.64 4.92 -2.22
N ASP A 52 2.32 5.68 -3.25
CA ASP A 52 1.29 5.33 -4.24
C ASP A 52 1.71 4.12 -5.06
N ILE A 53 3.00 4.05 -5.41
CA ILE A 53 3.58 2.89 -6.10
C ILE A 53 3.43 1.63 -5.24
N VAL A 54 3.80 1.68 -3.96
CA VAL A 54 3.73 0.54 -3.03
C VAL A 54 2.27 0.12 -2.80
N GLU A 55 1.37 1.08 -2.56
CA GLU A 55 -0.05 0.79 -2.36
C GLU A 55 -0.69 0.16 -3.61
N THR A 56 -0.39 0.68 -4.78
CA THR A 56 -0.87 0.14 -6.06
C THR A 56 -0.38 -1.29 -6.29
N ARG A 57 0.92 -1.55 -6.06
CA ARG A 57 1.50 -2.90 -6.19
C ARG A 57 0.88 -3.87 -5.19
N ARG A 58 0.67 -3.45 -3.94
CA ARG A 58 0.03 -4.25 -2.90
C ARG A 58 -1.41 -4.63 -3.27
N ARG A 59 -2.21 -3.69 -3.74
CA ARG A 59 -3.59 -3.92 -4.20
C ARG A 59 -3.64 -4.87 -5.41
N ARG A 60 -2.73 -4.69 -6.38
CA ARG A 60 -2.61 -5.61 -7.53
C ARG A 60 -2.25 -7.02 -7.09
N PHE A 61 -1.30 -7.15 -6.17
CA PHE A 61 -0.90 -8.44 -5.62
C PHE A 61 -2.04 -9.10 -4.82
N ALA A 62 -2.81 -8.33 -4.05
CA ALA A 62 -3.98 -8.82 -3.35
C ALA A 62 -5.00 -9.47 -4.30
N GLY A 63 -5.32 -8.80 -5.41
CA GLY A 63 -6.20 -9.38 -6.44
C GLY A 63 -5.63 -10.65 -7.07
N HIS A 64 -4.32 -10.76 -7.24
CA HIS A 64 -3.69 -12.01 -7.67
C HIS A 64 -3.91 -13.13 -6.65
N VAL A 65 -3.66 -12.88 -5.37
CA VAL A 65 -3.85 -13.88 -4.30
C VAL A 65 -5.31 -14.31 -4.20
N MET A 66 -6.27 -13.39 -4.37
CA MET A 66 -7.69 -13.71 -4.35
C MET A 66 -8.14 -14.66 -5.47
N ARG A 67 -7.46 -14.67 -6.61
CA ARG A 67 -7.73 -15.62 -7.72
C ARG A 67 -7.08 -16.97 -7.56
N LEU A 68 -6.17 -17.13 -6.59
CA LEU A 68 -5.55 -18.43 -6.34
C LEU A 68 -6.57 -19.42 -5.77
N PRO A 69 -6.40 -20.73 -6.04
CA PRO A 69 -7.17 -21.77 -5.39
C PRO A 69 -7.13 -21.66 -3.86
N THR A 70 -8.21 -22.06 -3.20
CA THR A 70 -8.38 -21.92 -1.73
C THR A 70 -7.33 -22.69 -0.93
N GLU A 71 -6.76 -23.75 -1.48
CA GLU A 71 -5.73 -24.58 -0.86
C GLU A 71 -4.32 -23.95 -0.92
N ARG A 72 -4.14 -22.92 -1.74
CA ARG A 72 -2.83 -22.29 -1.85
C ARG A 72 -2.45 -21.56 -0.55
N PRO A 73 -1.23 -21.77 -0.02
CA PRO A 73 -0.80 -21.18 1.23
C PRO A 73 -0.96 -19.65 1.31
N ALA A 74 -0.72 -18.94 0.20
CA ALA A 74 -0.91 -17.50 0.14
C ALA A 74 -2.39 -17.10 0.32
N ARG A 75 -3.33 -17.89 -0.24
CA ARG A 75 -4.77 -17.68 -0.09
C ARG A 75 -5.19 -17.95 1.36
N VAL A 76 -4.76 -19.08 1.91
CA VAL A 76 -5.02 -19.46 3.30
C VAL A 76 -4.48 -18.37 4.25
N ALA A 77 -3.26 -17.90 4.06
CA ALA A 77 -2.66 -16.85 4.89
C ALA A 77 -3.41 -15.52 4.83
N MET A 78 -4.00 -15.18 3.66
CA MET A 78 -4.81 -13.97 3.50
C MET A 78 -6.11 -14.03 4.31
N GLU A 79 -6.73 -15.19 4.38
CA GLU A 79 -8.03 -15.38 5.04
C GLU A 79 -7.88 -15.86 6.49
N TRP A 80 -6.67 -16.28 6.87
CA TRP A 80 -6.42 -16.87 8.18
C TRP A 80 -6.76 -15.92 9.34
N THR A 81 -7.49 -16.46 10.30
CA THR A 81 -7.77 -15.82 11.58
C THR A 81 -7.44 -16.81 12.71
N PRO A 82 -6.89 -16.33 13.84
CA PRO A 82 -6.63 -17.21 14.98
C PRO A 82 -7.92 -17.89 15.46
N LYS A 83 -7.89 -19.23 15.63
CA LYS A 83 -9.06 -19.99 16.05
C LYS A 83 -9.72 -19.49 17.36
N ASN A 84 -8.94 -19.01 18.30
CA ASN A 84 -9.42 -18.59 19.63
C ASN A 84 -9.66 -17.06 19.76
N GLY A 85 -9.51 -16.29 18.69
CA GLY A 85 -9.75 -14.84 18.69
C GLY A 85 -8.91 -14.02 19.69
N LYS A 86 -8.20 -14.68 20.61
CA LYS A 86 -7.40 -14.05 21.67
C LYS A 86 -5.97 -13.86 21.21
N ARG A 87 -5.52 -12.61 21.17
CA ARG A 87 -4.10 -12.27 20.99
C ARG A 87 -3.43 -12.18 22.35
N ARG A 88 -2.13 -12.48 22.39
CA ARG A 88 -1.30 -12.23 23.58
C ARG A 88 -1.37 -10.75 23.99
N ARG A 89 -1.25 -10.45 25.26
CA ARG A 89 -1.13 -9.09 25.80
C ARG A 89 0.03 -8.37 25.12
N GLY A 90 -0.18 -7.14 24.69
CA GLY A 90 0.84 -6.34 24.02
C GLY A 90 0.28 -5.59 22.80
N ARG A 91 1.15 -4.85 22.10
CA ARG A 91 0.78 -4.08 20.91
C ARG A 91 0.28 -4.99 19.78
N PRO A 92 -0.93 -4.78 19.23
CA PRO A 92 -1.41 -5.55 18.09
C PRO A 92 -0.49 -5.39 16.88
N ARG A 93 0.02 -6.50 16.34
CA ARG A 93 0.79 -6.45 15.10
C ARG A 93 -0.17 -6.29 13.92
N LYS A 94 0.17 -5.44 12.97
CA LYS A 94 -0.55 -5.40 11.68
C LYS A 94 -0.39 -6.75 10.98
N THR A 95 -1.52 -7.30 10.56
CA THR A 95 -1.55 -8.47 9.71
C THR A 95 -1.79 -8.04 8.27
N TRP A 96 -1.43 -8.89 7.32
CA TRP A 96 -1.70 -8.64 5.92
C TRP A 96 -3.19 -8.40 5.65
N ARG A 97 -4.05 -9.22 6.28
CA ARG A 97 -5.51 -9.07 6.24
C ARG A 97 -5.99 -7.70 6.76
N SER A 98 -5.43 -7.20 7.86
CA SER A 98 -5.83 -5.90 8.40
C SER A 98 -5.42 -4.76 7.48
N THR A 99 -4.23 -4.83 6.89
CA THR A 99 -3.74 -3.85 5.92
C THR A 99 -4.60 -3.86 4.65
N PHE A 100 -4.91 -5.04 4.14
CA PHE A 100 -5.76 -5.16 2.95
C PHE A 100 -7.21 -4.68 3.21
N ARG A 101 -7.74 -4.89 4.42
CA ARG A 101 -9.03 -4.31 4.81
C ARG A 101 -9.02 -2.78 4.83
N GLU A 102 -7.91 -2.17 5.24
CA GLU A 102 -7.72 -0.71 5.12
C GLU A 102 -7.68 -0.27 3.65
N ASP A 103 -7.02 -1.03 2.79
CA ASP A 103 -7.00 -0.78 1.34
C ASP A 103 -8.39 -0.88 0.71
N LEU A 104 -9.18 -1.88 1.07
CA LEU A 104 -10.56 -2.03 0.59
C LEU A 104 -11.45 -0.86 1.04
N LYS A 105 -11.29 -0.39 2.27
CA LYS A 105 -11.98 0.83 2.73
C LYS A 105 -11.62 2.05 1.90
N ALA A 106 -10.35 2.21 1.56
CA ALA A 106 -9.90 3.31 0.70
C ALA A 106 -10.45 3.19 -0.73
N MET A 107 -10.65 1.97 -1.22
CA MET A 107 -11.28 1.68 -2.50
C MET A 107 -12.81 1.77 -2.45
N GLN A 108 -13.41 1.89 -1.26
CA GLN A 108 -14.86 1.86 -1.01
C GLN A 108 -15.52 0.55 -1.48
N VAL A 109 -14.82 -0.56 -1.31
CA VAL A 109 -15.25 -1.90 -1.74
C VAL A 109 -15.36 -2.79 -0.51
N SER A 110 -16.43 -3.56 -0.40
CA SER A 110 -16.60 -4.56 0.64
C SER A 110 -15.74 -5.79 0.37
N TRP A 111 -15.59 -6.67 1.36
CA TRP A 111 -14.80 -7.90 1.19
C TRP A 111 -15.41 -8.85 0.16
N SER A 112 -16.74 -8.98 0.13
CA SER A 112 -17.47 -9.80 -0.85
C SER A 112 -17.35 -9.27 -2.27
N GLU A 113 -17.58 -7.97 -2.45
CA GLU A 113 -17.41 -7.29 -3.74
C GLU A 113 -15.96 -7.38 -4.25
N ALA A 114 -14.98 -7.34 -3.35
CA ALA A 114 -13.57 -7.49 -3.71
C ALA A 114 -13.28 -8.89 -4.27
N HIS A 115 -13.90 -9.94 -3.72
CA HIS A 115 -13.79 -11.30 -4.26
C HIS A 115 -14.39 -11.40 -5.65
N GLU A 116 -15.58 -10.85 -5.84
CA GLU A 116 -16.25 -10.84 -7.14
C GLU A 116 -15.45 -10.04 -8.18
N ALA A 117 -15.05 -8.82 -7.83
CA ALA A 117 -14.24 -7.99 -8.72
C ALA A 117 -12.86 -8.56 -9.03
N ALA A 118 -12.24 -9.27 -8.07
CA ALA A 118 -10.94 -9.90 -8.26
C ALA A 118 -10.99 -11.10 -9.22
N SER A 119 -12.15 -11.75 -9.41
CA SER A 119 -12.31 -12.84 -10.38
C SER A 119 -12.02 -12.37 -11.81
N ASP A 120 -12.43 -11.16 -12.14
CA ASP A 120 -12.08 -10.48 -13.38
C ASP A 120 -10.83 -9.61 -13.18
N ARG A 121 -9.75 -9.96 -13.92
CA ARG A 121 -8.46 -9.26 -13.83
C ARG A 121 -8.54 -7.80 -14.27
N ASP A 122 -9.31 -7.50 -15.29
CA ASP A 122 -9.38 -6.16 -15.86
C ASP A 122 -10.27 -5.25 -15.01
N ARG A 123 -11.38 -5.77 -14.51
CA ARG A 123 -12.21 -5.07 -13.52
C ARG A 123 -11.41 -4.71 -12.26
N TRP A 124 -10.60 -5.67 -11.75
CA TRP A 124 -9.74 -5.40 -10.59
C TRP A 124 -8.69 -4.33 -10.86
N ARG A 125 -8.05 -4.36 -12.05
CA ARG A 125 -7.07 -3.33 -12.44
C ARG A 125 -7.68 -1.95 -12.52
N GLN A 126 -8.89 -1.82 -13.08
CA GLN A 126 -9.62 -0.57 -13.17
C GLN A 126 -9.94 -0.01 -11.78
N LEU A 127 -10.43 -0.82 -10.86
CA LEU A 127 -10.69 -0.43 -9.47
C LEU A 127 -9.42 0.09 -8.77
N VAL A 128 -8.30 -0.60 -8.93
CA VAL A 128 -7.02 -0.17 -8.37
C VAL A 128 -6.55 1.15 -8.98
N ALA A 129 -6.70 1.33 -10.29
CA ALA A 129 -6.32 2.57 -10.99
C ALA A 129 -7.17 3.77 -10.53
N GLN A 130 -8.49 3.59 -10.40
CA GLN A 130 -9.39 4.64 -9.91
C GLN A 130 -9.03 5.11 -8.50
N CYS A 131 -8.66 4.18 -7.61
CA CYS A 131 -8.23 4.51 -6.27
C CYS A 131 -6.94 5.34 -6.26
N SER A 132 -5.97 5.01 -7.11
CA SER A 132 -4.71 5.76 -7.23
C SER A 132 -4.93 7.20 -7.71
N ILE A 133 -5.86 7.41 -8.64
CA ILE A 133 -6.21 8.75 -9.14
C ILE A 133 -6.88 9.58 -8.04
N ARG A 134 -7.78 8.96 -7.26
CA ARG A 134 -8.49 9.63 -6.16
C ARG A 134 -7.54 10.07 -5.05
N SER A 135 -6.54 9.25 -4.72
CA SER A 135 -5.53 9.54 -3.68
C SER A 135 -4.66 10.76 -4.02
N ARG A 136 -4.49 11.08 -5.31
CA ARG A 136 -3.70 12.25 -5.78
C ARG A 136 -4.47 13.56 -5.76
N ARG A 137 -5.79 13.55 -5.60
CA ARG A 137 -6.65 14.75 -5.65
C ARG A 137 -6.94 15.33 -4.26
N ILE A 138 -6.48 14.68 -3.20
CA ILE A 138 -6.59 15.10 -1.80
C ILE A 138 -5.24 15.60 -1.30
#